data_21aba274b5fabacb513df37ddcc5cb33
#
_entry.id   21aba274b5fabacb513df37ddcc5cb33
#
_cell.length_a   1.000
_cell.length_b   1.000
_cell.length_c   1.000
_cell.angle_alpha   90.00
_cell.angle_beta   90.00
_cell.angle_gamma   90.00
#
_symmetry.space_group_name_H-M   'P 1'
#
loop_
_entity.id
_entity.type
_entity.pdbx_description
1 polymer ?
#
loop_
_entity_poly.entity_id
_entity_poly.type
_entity_poly.pdbx_seq_one_letter_code
_entity_poly.pdbx_strand_id
1 'polypeptide(L)'
;MIIAHRGNLTGPSPEKENSPEYIDMAISAGYPVEVDLRSKDAELWLGHDVPQYQITQEWLYARKENLWIHIKDYYTAILMSQLKEGYQFFCHQSDDFTITSTGHVWLHDLKNEITKECIIPLIDKDSIIDFAQKEFFAICTDYVYICEENIK
;
A
#
# COMPACT_ATOMS: atom_id res chain seq x y z
N MET A 1 10.69 7.61 -0.89
CA MET A 1 9.25 7.79 -1.25
C MET A 1 8.38 7.48 -0.04
N ILE A 2 7.26 8.19 0.15
CA ILE A 2 6.29 7.91 1.22
C ILE A 2 5.00 7.42 0.55
N ILE A 3 4.45 6.30 1.04
CA ILE A 3 3.23 5.65 0.56
C ILE A 3 2.19 5.79 1.68
N ALA A 4 1.02 6.33 1.37
CA ALA A 4 -0.09 6.43 2.30
C ALA A 4 -0.75 5.05 2.48
N HIS A 5 -0.71 4.47 3.68
CA HIS A 5 -1.35 3.20 4.00
C HIS A 5 -2.86 3.38 3.98
N ARG A 6 -3.58 2.70 3.08
CA ARG A 6 -5.04 2.77 2.89
C ARG A 6 -5.63 4.18 2.72
N GLY A 7 -4.80 5.15 2.31
CA GLY A 7 -5.19 6.55 2.16
C GLY A 7 -4.95 7.43 3.39
N ASN A 8 -4.44 6.89 4.50
CA ASN A 8 -4.16 7.65 5.72
C ASN A 8 -3.01 8.65 5.51
N LEU A 9 -3.19 9.90 5.97
CA LEU A 9 -2.18 10.95 5.93
C LEU A 9 -1.76 11.43 7.32
N THR A 10 -2.69 11.44 8.28
CA THR A 10 -2.49 12.02 9.62
C THR A 10 -2.66 11.03 10.76
N GLY A 11 -2.88 9.76 10.45
CA GLY A 11 -3.13 8.66 11.37
C GLY A 11 -4.26 7.75 10.89
N PRO A 12 -4.45 6.59 11.55
CA PRO A 12 -5.47 5.62 11.18
C PRO A 12 -6.89 6.22 11.20
N SER A 13 -7.69 5.91 10.18
CA SER A 13 -9.10 6.29 10.07
C SER A 13 -9.92 5.10 9.56
N PRO A 14 -10.18 4.08 10.41
CA PRO A 14 -10.74 2.79 9.99
C PRO A 14 -12.05 2.89 9.20
N GLU A 15 -12.86 3.91 9.45
CA GLU A 15 -14.12 4.17 8.76
C GLU A 15 -13.94 4.74 7.34
N LYS A 16 -12.73 5.24 7.01
CA LYS A 16 -12.41 5.83 5.69
C LYS A 16 -11.40 5.01 4.90
N GLU A 17 -10.60 4.21 5.59
CA GLU A 17 -9.54 3.40 4.97
C GLU A 17 -10.05 2.62 3.78
N ASN A 18 -9.28 2.59 2.70
CA ASN A 18 -9.64 1.94 1.46
C ASN A 18 -10.86 2.55 0.71
N SER A 19 -11.50 3.62 1.18
CA SER A 19 -12.56 4.23 0.39
C SER A 19 -11.99 4.96 -0.84
N PRO A 20 -12.66 4.89 -2.00
CA PRO A 20 -12.20 5.57 -3.22
C PRO A 20 -11.93 7.06 -3.03
N GLU A 21 -12.79 7.76 -2.27
CA GLU A 21 -12.66 9.18 -1.98
C GLU A 21 -11.42 9.48 -1.13
N TYR A 22 -11.13 8.62 -0.15
CA TYR A 22 -9.98 8.80 0.75
C TYR A 22 -8.67 8.54 0.04
N ILE A 23 -8.64 7.54 -0.85
CA ILE A 23 -7.52 7.26 -1.74
C ILE A 23 -7.26 8.47 -2.67
N ASP A 24 -8.31 9.02 -3.28
CA ASP A 24 -8.20 10.18 -4.18
C ASP A 24 -7.70 11.43 -3.47
N MET A 25 -8.06 11.61 -2.20
CA MET A 25 -7.51 12.69 -1.37
C MET A 25 -6.00 12.54 -1.18
N ALA A 26 -5.52 11.35 -0.86
CA ALA A 26 -4.09 11.10 -0.68
C ALA A 26 -3.30 11.28 -2.00
N ILE A 27 -3.83 10.77 -3.11
CA ILE A 27 -3.23 10.96 -4.45
C ILE A 27 -3.19 12.45 -4.81
N SER A 28 -4.27 13.20 -4.55
CA SER A 28 -4.34 14.65 -4.81
C SER A 28 -3.36 15.45 -3.94
N ALA A 29 -3.02 14.93 -2.77
CA ALA A 29 -1.98 15.49 -1.91
C ALA A 29 -0.54 15.16 -2.37
N GLY A 30 -0.40 14.33 -3.42
CA GLY A 30 0.89 13.98 -4.04
C GLY A 30 1.50 12.68 -3.54
N TYR A 31 0.74 11.83 -2.82
CA TYR A 31 1.25 10.57 -2.27
C TYR A 31 0.65 9.36 -2.99
N PRO A 32 1.49 8.38 -3.39
CA PRO A 32 0.98 7.07 -3.77
C PRO A 32 0.33 6.39 -2.56
N VAL A 33 -0.60 5.47 -2.84
CA VAL A 33 -1.43 4.84 -1.81
C VAL A 33 -1.30 3.32 -1.87
N GLU A 34 -1.08 2.69 -0.74
CA GLU A 34 -1.30 1.26 -0.59
C GLU A 34 -2.80 0.98 -0.39
N VAL A 35 -3.32 -0.02 -1.10
CA VAL A 35 -4.73 -0.39 -1.08
C VAL A 35 -4.91 -1.90 -0.99
N ASP A 36 -5.89 -2.34 -0.20
CA ASP A 36 -6.24 -3.76 -0.08
C ASP A 36 -7.27 -4.15 -1.15
N LEU A 37 -6.86 -4.88 -2.19
CA LEU A 37 -7.73 -5.30 -3.28
C LEU A 37 -8.24 -6.72 -3.09
N ARG A 38 -9.56 -6.89 -3.28
CA ARG A 38 -10.30 -8.14 -3.16
C ARG A 38 -11.21 -8.39 -4.35
N SER A 39 -11.64 -9.63 -4.49
CA SER A 39 -12.72 -10.02 -5.39
C SER A 39 -13.91 -10.60 -4.62
N LYS A 40 -15.12 -10.27 -5.07
CA LYS A 40 -16.37 -10.85 -4.58
C LYS A 40 -17.39 -10.88 -5.72
N ASP A 41 -17.99 -12.03 -5.97
CA ASP A 41 -19.01 -12.23 -7.02
C ASP A 41 -18.53 -11.76 -8.42
N ALA A 42 -17.24 -12.02 -8.73
CA ALA A 42 -16.54 -11.61 -9.94
C ALA A 42 -16.35 -10.07 -10.09
N GLU A 43 -16.64 -9.28 -9.06
CA GLU A 43 -16.45 -7.85 -9.00
C GLU A 43 -15.23 -7.49 -8.13
N LEU A 44 -14.64 -6.31 -8.38
CA LEU A 44 -13.52 -5.79 -7.61
C LEU A 44 -14.00 -4.96 -6.41
N TRP A 45 -13.32 -5.17 -5.30
CA TRP A 45 -13.62 -4.51 -4.04
C TRP A 45 -12.35 -4.06 -3.34
N LEU A 46 -12.42 -2.95 -2.64
CA LEU A 46 -11.40 -2.52 -1.67
C LEU A 46 -11.86 -2.87 -0.26
N GLY A 47 -10.89 -3.18 0.61
CA GLY A 47 -11.11 -3.44 2.02
C GLY A 47 -10.16 -4.47 2.62
N HIS A 48 -9.68 -4.21 3.83
CA HIS A 48 -8.65 -5.04 4.47
C HIS A 48 -9.16 -6.43 4.88
N ASP A 49 -10.17 -6.51 5.72
CA ASP A 49 -10.68 -7.79 6.24
C ASP A 49 -11.83 -8.35 5.41
N VAL A 50 -12.69 -7.46 4.93
CA VAL A 50 -13.87 -7.79 4.13
C VAL A 50 -13.98 -6.84 2.94
N PRO A 51 -14.70 -7.23 1.87
CA PRO A 51 -15.06 -6.31 0.78
C PRO A 51 -15.95 -5.17 1.31
N GLN A 52 -15.48 -3.92 1.18
CA GLN A 52 -16.16 -2.73 1.71
C GLN A 52 -16.64 -1.81 0.59
N TYR A 53 -15.78 -1.50 -0.38
CA TYR A 53 -16.06 -0.53 -1.43
C TYR A 53 -15.90 -1.20 -2.80
N GLN A 54 -17.00 -1.30 -3.54
CA GLN A 54 -16.95 -1.82 -4.91
C GLN A 54 -16.28 -0.80 -5.83
N ILE A 55 -15.38 -1.28 -6.69
CA ILE A 55 -14.71 -0.47 -7.72
C ILE A 55 -14.80 -1.16 -9.08
N THR A 56 -14.47 -0.42 -10.14
CA THR A 56 -14.35 -0.97 -11.49
C THR A 56 -12.90 -1.15 -11.91
N GLN A 57 -12.67 -1.91 -12.98
CA GLN A 57 -11.34 -2.01 -13.59
C GLN A 57 -10.86 -0.66 -14.13
N GLU A 58 -11.76 0.17 -14.66
CA GLU A 58 -11.45 1.53 -15.13
C GLU A 58 -10.99 2.42 -13.99
N TRP A 59 -11.63 2.32 -12.82
CA TRP A 59 -11.21 3.05 -11.62
C TRP A 59 -9.79 2.67 -11.22
N LEU A 60 -9.50 1.37 -11.20
CA LEU A 60 -8.18 0.83 -10.84
C LEU A 60 -7.13 1.25 -11.88
N TYR A 61 -7.46 1.14 -13.18
CA TYR A 61 -6.56 1.50 -14.27
C TYR A 61 -6.19 2.99 -14.25
N ALA A 62 -7.16 3.87 -14.01
CA ALA A 62 -6.94 5.32 -13.99
C ALA A 62 -5.96 5.77 -12.88
N ARG A 63 -5.74 4.93 -11.86
CA ARG A 63 -4.88 5.23 -10.69
C ARG A 63 -3.65 4.34 -10.58
N LYS A 64 -3.43 3.43 -11.52
CA LYS A 64 -2.45 2.34 -11.43
C LYS A 64 -1.04 2.78 -11.09
N GLU A 65 -0.62 3.96 -11.53
CA GLU A 65 0.73 4.50 -11.27
C GLU A 65 0.89 5.05 -9.85
N ASN A 66 -0.23 5.33 -9.16
CA ASN A 66 -0.26 5.82 -7.80
C ASN A 66 -0.67 4.76 -6.78
N LEU A 67 -0.93 3.53 -7.20
CA LEU A 67 -1.39 2.48 -6.29
C LEU A 67 -0.34 1.40 -6.08
N TRP A 68 -0.17 1.01 -4.82
CA TRP A 68 0.51 -0.20 -4.37
C TRP A 68 -0.55 -1.18 -3.91
N ILE A 69 -0.86 -2.18 -4.73
CA ILE A 69 -2.00 -3.06 -4.54
C ILE A 69 -1.59 -4.26 -3.70
N HIS A 70 -2.13 -4.34 -2.48
CA HIS A 70 -2.05 -5.53 -1.65
C HIS A 70 -3.17 -6.50 -2.03
N ILE A 71 -2.79 -7.62 -2.62
CA ILE A 71 -3.72 -8.67 -3.06
C ILE A 71 -4.15 -9.49 -1.85
N LYS A 72 -5.46 -9.56 -1.59
CA LYS A 72 -6.02 -10.17 -0.37
C LYS A 72 -6.66 -11.54 -0.60
N ASP A 73 -6.87 -11.99 -1.85
CA ASP A 73 -7.46 -13.28 -2.15
C ASP A 73 -6.94 -13.89 -3.47
N TYR A 74 -7.20 -15.18 -3.62
CA TYR A 74 -6.72 -15.97 -4.75
C TYR A 74 -7.26 -15.51 -6.12
N TYR A 75 -8.53 -15.14 -6.19
CA TYR A 75 -9.13 -14.70 -7.46
C TYR A 75 -8.57 -13.36 -7.91
N THR A 76 -8.36 -12.45 -6.97
CA THR A 76 -7.65 -11.17 -7.23
C THR A 76 -6.22 -11.43 -7.71
N ALA A 77 -5.52 -12.43 -7.16
CA ALA A 77 -4.17 -12.79 -7.62
C ALA A 77 -4.18 -13.28 -9.09
N ILE A 78 -5.16 -14.11 -9.47
CA ILE A 78 -5.33 -14.53 -10.87
C ILE A 78 -5.56 -13.32 -11.77
N LEU A 79 -6.48 -12.43 -11.42
CA LEU A 79 -6.77 -11.23 -12.20
C LEU A 79 -5.52 -10.36 -12.36
N MET A 80 -4.83 -10.05 -11.28
CA MET A 80 -3.63 -9.21 -11.33
C MET A 80 -2.49 -9.86 -12.12
N SER A 81 -2.38 -11.20 -12.11
CA SER A 81 -1.41 -11.92 -12.93
C SER A 81 -1.66 -11.76 -14.44
N GLN A 82 -2.90 -11.51 -14.83
CA GLN A 82 -3.31 -11.27 -16.23
C GLN A 82 -3.17 -9.78 -16.62
N LEU A 83 -3.49 -8.86 -15.69
CA LEU A 83 -3.48 -7.41 -15.89
C LEU A 83 -2.12 -6.75 -15.67
N LYS A 84 -1.12 -7.48 -15.24
CA LYS A 84 0.17 -7.08 -14.66
C LYS A 84 0.88 -5.84 -15.23
N GLU A 85 0.60 -5.45 -16.47
CA GLU A 85 1.30 -4.33 -17.11
C GLU A 85 0.96 -2.98 -16.48
N GLY A 86 1.97 -2.37 -15.87
CA GLY A 86 1.89 -1.04 -15.27
C GLY A 86 1.19 -0.99 -13.90
N TYR A 87 0.89 -2.14 -13.28
CA TYR A 87 0.40 -2.19 -11.90
C TYR A 87 1.53 -2.56 -10.93
N GLN A 88 1.54 -1.90 -9.78
CA GLN A 88 2.41 -2.23 -8.67
C GLN A 88 1.59 -3.03 -7.65
N PHE A 89 1.94 -4.30 -7.46
CA PHE A 89 1.19 -5.18 -6.54
C PHE A 89 2.09 -6.15 -5.80
N PHE A 90 1.59 -6.67 -4.71
CA PHE A 90 2.20 -7.70 -3.90
C PHE A 90 1.14 -8.54 -3.20
N CYS A 91 1.53 -9.74 -2.77
CA CYS A 91 0.69 -10.62 -1.96
C CYS A 91 1.48 -11.00 -0.71
N HIS A 92 0.84 -10.88 0.45
CA HIS A 92 1.43 -11.18 1.74
C HIS A 92 0.34 -11.64 2.71
N GLN A 93 0.67 -12.59 3.59
CA GLN A 93 -0.19 -13.01 4.70
C GLN A 93 0.56 -12.98 6.04
N SER A 94 1.51 -13.87 6.25
CA SER A 94 2.27 -14.01 7.49
C SER A 94 3.77 -14.14 7.26
N ASP A 95 4.22 -13.86 6.06
CA ASP A 95 5.63 -13.96 5.67
C ASP A 95 6.41 -12.74 6.18
N ASP A 96 7.71 -12.93 6.45
CA ASP A 96 8.59 -11.84 6.91
C ASP A 96 8.78 -10.77 5.83
N PHE A 97 8.68 -11.17 4.56
CA PHE A 97 8.78 -10.27 3.40
C PHE A 97 8.11 -10.88 2.18
N THR A 98 7.86 -10.04 1.19
CA THR A 98 7.43 -10.48 -0.17
C THR A 98 8.10 -9.61 -1.23
N ILE A 99 8.13 -10.09 -2.49
CA ILE A 99 8.62 -9.31 -3.62
C ILE A 99 7.43 -8.72 -4.35
N THR A 100 7.47 -7.41 -4.59
CA THR A 100 6.45 -6.72 -5.38
C THR A 100 6.61 -7.01 -6.87
N SER A 101 5.57 -6.76 -7.67
CA SER A 101 5.58 -6.90 -9.13
C SER A 101 6.65 -6.04 -9.81
N THR A 102 7.15 -5.02 -9.14
CA THR A 102 8.18 -4.09 -9.61
C THR A 102 9.59 -4.44 -9.10
N GLY A 103 9.73 -5.54 -8.34
CA GLY A 103 11.02 -6.06 -7.88
C GLY A 103 11.52 -5.46 -6.56
N HIS A 104 10.73 -4.64 -5.87
CA HIS A 104 11.05 -4.18 -4.52
C HIS A 104 10.70 -5.22 -3.48
N VAL A 105 11.36 -5.18 -2.33
CA VAL A 105 11.08 -6.05 -1.19
C VAL A 105 10.13 -5.33 -0.23
N TRP A 106 8.90 -5.82 -0.11
CA TRP A 106 7.97 -5.38 0.95
C TRP A 106 8.31 -6.13 2.23
N LEU A 107 8.90 -5.41 3.19
CA LEU A 107 9.52 -6.02 4.37
C LEU A 107 8.62 -5.88 5.60
N HIS A 108 8.01 -6.99 6.04
CA HIS A 108 7.13 -7.01 7.22
C HIS A 108 7.88 -7.18 8.54
N ASP A 109 8.88 -8.05 8.60
CA ASP A 109 9.71 -8.18 9.81
C ASP A 109 10.92 -7.23 9.73
N LEU A 110 10.84 -6.13 10.48
CA LEU A 110 11.88 -5.10 10.55
C LEU A 110 13.15 -5.54 11.31
N LYS A 111 13.22 -6.79 11.82
CA LYS A 111 14.46 -7.39 12.32
C LYS A 111 15.41 -7.78 11.20
N ASN A 112 14.89 -7.97 9.99
CA ASN A 112 15.71 -8.21 8.81
C ASN A 112 16.49 -6.96 8.43
N GLU A 113 17.58 -7.16 7.69
CA GLU A 113 18.39 -6.05 7.16
C GLU A 113 17.56 -5.19 6.20
N ILE A 114 17.56 -3.87 6.43
CA ILE A 114 16.90 -2.90 5.56
C ILE A 114 17.90 -2.36 4.56
N THR A 115 17.56 -2.45 3.29
CA THR A 115 18.36 -1.97 2.17
C THR A 115 17.56 -0.99 1.32
N LYS A 116 18.22 -0.33 0.37
CA LYS A 116 17.60 0.62 -0.57
C LYS A 116 16.53 0.01 -1.50
N GLU A 117 16.39 -1.30 -1.53
CA GLU A 117 15.34 -2.00 -2.28
C GLU A 117 14.08 -2.23 -1.45
N CYS A 118 14.12 -1.97 -0.11
CA CYS A 118 13.03 -2.27 0.79
C CYS A 118 11.93 -1.19 0.78
N ILE A 119 10.69 -1.64 0.82
CA ILE A 119 9.53 -0.87 1.23
C ILE A 119 9.19 -1.32 2.65
N ILE A 120 9.18 -0.39 3.60
CA ILE A 120 8.99 -0.70 5.02
C ILE A 120 7.63 -0.17 5.51
N PRO A 121 6.72 -1.03 5.99
CA PRO A 121 5.49 -0.59 6.63
C PRO A 121 5.77 -0.13 8.06
N LEU A 122 5.65 1.17 8.31
CA LEU A 122 5.76 1.81 9.62
C LEU A 122 4.38 2.38 10.00
N ILE A 123 3.55 1.54 10.58
CA ILE A 123 2.17 1.87 10.97
C ILE A 123 2.14 2.54 12.33
N ASP A 124 3.13 2.27 13.19
CA ASP A 124 3.27 2.93 14.47
C ASP A 124 4.04 4.25 14.35
N LYS A 125 3.48 5.31 14.94
CA LYS A 125 4.02 6.65 14.88
C LYS A 125 5.44 6.76 15.46
N ASP A 126 5.69 6.09 16.58
CA ASP A 126 6.96 6.19 17.29
C ASP A 126 8.09 5.51 16.51
N SER A 127 7.78 4.47 15.75
CA SER A 127 8.74 3.77 14.90
C SER A 127 9.30 4.64 13.75
N ILE A 128 8.57 5.66 13.29
CA ILE A 128 9.00 6.51 12.16
C ILE A 128 10.33 7.20 12.46
N ILE A 129 10.50 7.70 13.68
CA ILE A 129 11.69 8.45 14.09
C ILE A 129 12.93 7.54 14.12
N ASP A 130 12.78 6.28 14.55
CA ASP A 130 13.87 5.31 14.65
C ASP A 130 14.45 4.93 13.27
N PHE A 131 13.65 5.07 12.22
CA PHE A 131 14.03 4.73 10.85
C PHE A 131 14.48 5.92 10.00
N ALA A 132 14.43 7.14 10.52
CA ALA A 132 14.73 8.38 9.79
C ALA A 132 16.16 8.45 9.19
N GLN A 133 17.11 7.65 9.70
CA GLN A 133 18.50 7.61 9.25
C GLN A 133 18.84 6.39 8.37
N LYS A 134 17.87 5.53 8.06
CA LYS A 134 18.10 4.34 7.25
C LYS A 134 17.84 4.59 5.77
N GLU A 135 18.59 3.92 4.91
CA GLU A 135 18.33 3.92 3.48
C GLU A 135 17.31 2.84 3.12
N PHE A 136 16.25 3.21 2.43
CA PHE A 136 15.20 2.32 1.94
C PHE A 136 14.58 2.92 0.67
N PHE A 137 13.83 2.13 -0.08
CA PHE A 137 13.10 2.61 -1.26
C PHE A 137 11.90 3.47 -0.87
N ALA A 138 11.05 2.96 0.01
CA ALA A 138 9.85 3.66 0.46
C ALA A 138 9.43 3.27 1.89
N ILE A 139 8.64 4.14 2.51
CA ILE A 139 7.87 3.86 3.72
C ILE A 139 6.40 3.82 3.36
N CYS A 140 5.67 2.81 3.86
CA CYS A 140 4.22 2.76 3.88
C CYS A 140 3.71 3.06 5.29
N THR A 141 2.89 4.10 5.46
CA THR A 141 2.53 4.58 6.81
C THR A 141 1.15 5.23 6.87
N ASP A 142 0.56 5.21 8.08
CA ASP A 142 -0.64 5.98 8.41
C ASP A 142 -0.35 7.46 8.70
N TYR A 143 0.93 7.83 8.89
CA TYR A 143 1.36 9.15 9.36
C TYR A 143 2.27 9.85 8.35
N VAL A 144 1.77 10.04 7.14
CA VAL A 144 2.53 10.58 5.99
C VAL A 144 3.20 11.91 6.32
N TYR A 145 2.47 12.86 6.91
CA TYR A 145 3.02 14.18 7.22
C TYR A 145 4.10 14.15 8.29
N ILE A 146 4.01 13.21 9.25
CA ILE A 146 5.09 13.01 10.23
C ILE A 146 6.35 12.45 9.56
N CYS A 147 6.18 11.51 8.61
CA CYS A 147 7.31 11.02 7.82
C CYS A 147 7.98 12.14 7.03
N GLU A 148 7.19 12.99 6.37
CA GLU A 148 7.71 14.10 5.57
C GLU A 148 8.53 15.10 6.39
N GLU A 149 8.14 15.35 7.63
CA GLU A 149 8.87 16.24 8.54
C GLU A 149 10.19 15.62 9.07
N ASN A 150 10.26 14.30 9.22
CA ASN A 150 11.36 13.63 9.91
C ASN A 150 12.32 12.86 8.98
N ILE A 151 11.87 12.44 7.80
CA ILE A 151 12.66 11.64 6.85
C ILE A 151 13.05 12.52 5.65
N LYS A 152 14.35 12.72 5.48
CA LYS A 152 14.91 13.55 4.39
C LYS A 152 15.57 12.70 3.33
#